data_68bf6093d4e80c333b547fb17c071187
#
_entry.id   68bf6093d4e80c333b547fb17c071187
#
_cell.length_a   1.000
_cell.length_b   1.000
_cell.length_c   1.000
_cell.angle_alpha   90.00
_cell.angle_beta   90.00
_cell.angle_gamma   90.00
#
_symmetry.space_group_name_H-M   'P 1'
#
loop_
_entity.id
_entity.type
_entity.pdbx_description
1 polymer ?
#
loop_
_entity_poly.entity_id
_entity_poly.type
_entity_poly.pdbx_seq_one_letter_code
_entity_poly.pdbx_strand_id
1 'polypeptide(L)'
;MISELVKEDSYKNDFVPFADISDRAAWEALPPEMKDSVTENGLQYLGYRFPQIPLSLYREFSSNGNRTRCEDKVFQRRYALDALVLAGCFEGNGRFMDDILDGIYCIMEESTWCVPAHNTYIRDTPQSPIPDYSNPVIDLFAGESGATLALAEYLLRPEFEKISPFISRDIDFRLRERIFIPYLNRHFWWMGDGKEQMNNWTVWITQNVMLAAFTRPDSVLSREEKSCILAKAARSVDYFLE
;
A
#
# COMPACT_ATOMS: atom_id res chain seq x y z
N MET A 1 5.54 -21.97 -16.88
CA MET A 1 5.50 -20.59 -16.37
C MET A 1 4.39 -20.46 -15.36
N ILE A 2 4.48 -19.52 -14.41
CA ILE A 2 3.46 -19.30 -13.36
C ILE A 2 2.13 -18.91 -13.99
N SER A 3 2.15 -18.08 -15.03
CA SER A 3 0.95 -17.66 -15.75
C SER A 3 0.18 -18.80 -16.42
N GLU A 4 0.80 -19.93 -16.71
CA GLU A 4 0.10 -21.11 -17.24
C GLU A 4 -0.75 -21.82 -16.19
N LEU A 5 -0.43 -21.62 -14.91
CA LEU A 5 -1.18 -22.17 -13.78
C LEU A 5 -2.37 -21.30 -13.38
N VAL A 6 -2.34 -20.01 -13.79
CA VAL A 6 -3.37 -19.01 -13.46
C VAL A 6 -4.36 -18.92 -14.63
N LYS A 7 -5.57 -19.46 -14.45
CA LYS A 7 -6.68 -19.37 -15.43
C LYS A 7 -7.59 -18.18 -15.07
N GLU A 8 -8.43 -17.80 -16.05
CA GLU A 8 -9.62 -16.99 -15.75
C GLU A 8 -10.36 -17.63 -14.59
N ASP A 9 -10.89 -17.09 -13.66
CA ASP A 9 -11.50 -17.66 -12.43
C ASP A 9 -10.52 -18.34 -11.43
N SER A 10 -9.23 -18.06 -11.50
CA SER A 10 -8.27 -18.66 -10.56
C SER A 10 -8.44 -18.17 -9.12
N TYR A 11 -8.99 -16.97 -8.92
CA TYR A 11 -9.28 -16.44 -7.59
C TYR A 11 -10.64 -16.95 -7.09
N LYS A 12 -10.62 -18.06 -6.35
CA LYS A 12 -11.84 -18.74 -5.89
C LYS A 12 -12.06 -18.67 -4.37
N ASN A 13 -10.99 -18.52 -3.62
CA ASN A 13 -11.03 -18.55 -2.15
C ASN A 13 -10.71 -17.18 -1.57
N ASP A 14 -11.29 -16.89 -0.43
CA ASP A 14 -10.94 -15.68 0.31
C ASP A 14 -9.52 -15.80 0.85
N PHE A 15 -8.76 -14.73 0.66
CA PHE A 15 -7.41 -14.64 1.17
C PHE A 15 -7.46 -14.08 2.61
N VAL A 16 -7.00 -14.88 3.56
CA VAL A 16 -6.93 -14.51 4.98
C VAL A 16 -5.45 -14.53 5.39
N PRO A 17 -4.71 -13.41 5.24
CA PRO A 17 -3.28 -13.38 5.51
C PRO A 17 -2.95 -13.45 7.00
N PHE A 18 -3.76 -12.81 7.85
CA PHE A 18 -3.53 -12.65 9.29
C PHE A 18 -4.85 -12.63 10.04
N ALA A 19 -4.79 -12.81 11.37
CA ALA A 19 -5.89 -12.50 12.26
C ALA A 19 -6.11 -10.98 12.34
N ASP A 20 -7.36 -10.54 12.28
CA ASP A 20 -7.69 -9.14 12.56
C ASP A 20 -7.62 -8.81 14.06
N ILE A 21 -7.80 -7.54 14.44
CA ILE A 21 -7.69 -7.11 15.84
C ILE A 21 -8.70 -7.79 16.77
N SER A 22 -9.81 -8.31 16.28
CA SER A 22 -10.85 -8.96 17.09
C SER A 22 -10.47 -10.36 17.55
N ASP A 23 -9.58 -11.07 16.84
CA ASP A 23 -9.06 -12.37 17.24
C ASP A 23 -7.98 -12.20 18.32
N ARG A 24 -8.41 -11.87 19.53
CA ARG A 24 -7.50 -11.62 20.65
C ARG A 24 -6.65 -12.86 20.99
N ALA A 25 -7.19 -14.05 20.81
CA ALA A 25 -6.47 -15.27 21.10
C ALA A 25 -5.24 -15.47 20.20
N ALA A 26 -5.36 -15.11 18.91
CA ALA A 26 -4.23 -15.16 17.99
C ALA A 26 -3.14 -14.14 18.36
N TRP A 27 -3.53 -12.89 18.71
CA TRP A 27 -2.58 -11.86 19.11
C TRP A 27 -1.91 -12.15 20.46
N GLU A 28 -2.64 -12.74 21.41
CA GLU A 28 -2.11 -13.11 22.74
C GLU A 28 -1.19 -14.33 22.70
N ALA A 29 -1.32 -15.20 21.69
CA ALA A 29 -0.46 -16.36 21.49
C ALA A 29 0.93 -16.01 20.93
N LEU A 30 1.15 -14.78 20.47
CA LEU A 30 2.46 -14.32 19.97
C LEU A 30 3.47 -14.15 21.12
N PRO A 31 4.78 -14.32 20.84
CA PRO A 31 5.81 -14.23 21.88
C PRO A 31 5.76 -12.88 22.64
N PRO A 32 5.86 -12.90 23.99
CA PRO A 32 5.80 -11.68 24.80
C PRO A 32 6.84 -10.64 24.41
N GLU A 33 8.06 -11.06 24.09
CA GLU A 33 9.14 -10.18 23.66
C GLU A 33 8.83 -9.47 22.34
N MET A 34 8.09 -10.10 21.44
CA MET A 34 7.60 -9.46 20.21
C MET A 34 6.55 -8.40 20.55
N LYS A 35 5.61 -8.73 21.43
CA LYS A 35 4.58 -7.80 21.89
C LYS A 35 5.19 -6.56 22.52
N ASP A 36 6.14 -6.74 23.44
CA ASP A 36 6.81 -5.65 24.15
C ASP A 36 7.55 -4.73 23.14
N SER A 37 8.35 -5.32 22.25
CA SER A 37 9.12 -4.57 21.24
C SER A 37 8.22 -3.78 20.29
N VAL A 38 7.14 -4.38 19.78
CA VAL A 38 6.21 -3.72 18.85
C VAL A 38 5.42 -2.61 19.56
N THR A 39 4.97 -2.87 20.78
CA THR A 39 4.25 -1.87 21.58
C THR A 39 5.17 -0.69 21.93
N GLU A 40 6.40 -0.95 22.32
CA GLU A 40 7.40 0.10 22.62
C GLU A 40 7.67 0.96 21.37
N ASN A 41 7.78 0.34 20.19
CA ASN A 41 7.93 1.06 18.94
C ASN A 41 6.70 1.95 18.65
N GLY A 42 5.49 1.44 18.81
CA GLY A 42 4.26 2.24 18.63
C GLY A 42 4.15 3.41 19.60
N LEU A 43 4.58 3.23 20.85
CA LEU A 43 4.58 4.28 21.87
C LEU A 43 5.39 5.53 21.49
N GLN A 44 6.42 5.38 20.64
CA GLN A 44 7.22 6.51 20.14
C GLN A 44 6.40 7.43 19.23
N TYR A 45 5.30 6.94 18.69
CA TYR A 45 4.43 7.66 17.76
C TYR A 45 3.10 8.10 18.37
N LEU A 46 2.86 7.93 19.67
CA LEU A 46 1.69 8.52 20.32
C LEU A 46 1.77 10.05 20.29
N GLY A 47 0.70 10.68 19.79
CA GLY A 47 0.65 12.12 19.57
C GLY A 47 1.60 12.60 18.45
N TYR A 48 1.97 11.72 17.53
CA TYR A 48 2.91 12.03 16.46
C TYR A 48 2.33 13.05 15.49
N ARG A 49 3.12 14.08 15.21
CA ARG A 49 2.75 15.07 14.19
C ARG A 49 3.29 14.64 12.84
N PHE A 50 2.42 14.05 12.03
CA PHE A 50 2.77 13.63 10.68
C PHE A 50 3.34 14.81 9.88
N PRO A 51 4.53 14.66 9.27
CA PRO A 51 5.19 15.77 8.59
C PRO A 51 4.41 16.22 7.36
N GLN A 52 4.34 17.53 7.13
CA GLN A 52 3.78 18.08 5.89
C GLN A 52 4.71 17.80 4.70
N ILE A 53 4.12 17.51 3.54
CA ILE A 53 4.81 17.35 2.26
C ILE A 53 4.30 18.44 1.30
N PRO A 54 4.85 19.66 1.37
CA PRO A 54 4.42 20.72 0.47
C PRO A 54 4.89 20.41 -0.97
N LEU A 55 4.12 20.89 -1.96
CA LEU A 55 4.43 20.68 -3.37
C LEU A 55 5.81 21.23 -3.78
N SER A 56 6.27 22.29 -3.11
CA SER A 56 7.63 22.82 -3.31
C SER A 56 8.71 21.79 -2.99
N LEU A 57 8.50 20.95 -1.97
CA LEU A 57 9.42 19.89 -1.61
C LEU A 57 9.42 18.76 -2.65
N TYR A 58 8.25 18.40 -3.17
CA TYR A 58 8.14 17.44 -4.29
C TYR A 58 8.89 17.92 -5.53
N ARG A 59 8.79 19.23 -5.85
CA ARG A 59 9.46 19.87 -6.99
C ARG A 59 10.98 19.92 -6.89
N GLU A 60 11.58 19.73 -5.74
CA GLU A 60 13.04 19.81 -5.59
C GLU A 60 13.76 18.80 -6.47
N PHE A 61 13.19 17.63 -6.70
CA PHE A 61 13.82 16.65 -7.58
C PHE A 61 14.01 17.21 -9.01
N SER A 62 13.00 17.83 -9.59
CA SER A 62 13.09 18.40 -10.93
C SER A 62 13.88 19.70 -11.00
N SER A 63 14.02 20.44 -9.90
CA SER A 63 14.68 21.75 -9.89
C SER A 63 16.15 21.70 -9.49
N ASN A 64 16.55 20.80 -8.61
CA ASN A 64 17.91 20.70 -8.05
C ASN A 64 18.42 19.27 -7.84
N GLY A 65 17.64 18.25 -8.24
CA GLY A 65 17.99 16.83 -8.10
C GLY A 65 17.80 16.25 -6.71
N ASN A 66 17.29 17.01 -5.74
CA ASN A 66 17.09 16.50 -4.38
C ASN A 66 15.81 15.68 -4.30
N ARG A 67 15.93 14.38 -4.04
CA ARG A 67 14.82 13.47 -3.81
C ARG A 67 14.61 13.17 -2.32
N THR A 68 15.71 13.11 -1.56
CA THR A 68 15.77 12.58 -0.21
C THR A 68 14.85 13.33 0.75
N ARG A 69 14.83 14.66 0.70
CA ARG A 69 14.01 15.47 1.63
C ARG A 69 12.53 15.22 1.50
N CYS A 70 12.05 14.94 0.29
CA CYS A 70 10.65 14.58 0.07
C CYS A 70 10.39 13.13 0.51
N GLU A 71 11.23 12.21 0.05
CA GLU A 71 11.11 10.78 0.32
C GLU A 71 11.18 10.47 1.81
N ASP A 72 12.09 11.11 2.56
CA ASP A 72 12.19 10.93 4.01
C ASP A 72 10.86 11.23 4.73
N LYS A 73 10.13 12.27 4.31
CA LYS A 73 8.82 12.60 4.89
C LYS A 73 7.74 11.60 4.48
N VAL A 74 7.79 11.12 3.24
CA VAL A 74 6.91 10.06 2.76
C VAL A 74 7.10 8.81 3.62
N PHE A 75 8.34 8.38 3.82
CA PHE A 75 8.65 7.16 4.60
C PHE A 75 8.34 7.33 6.09
N GLN A 76 8.63 8.49 6.69
CA GLN A 76 8.29 8.76 8.08
C GLN A 76 6.79 8.58 8.36
N ARG A 77 5.91 8.98 7.43
CA ARG A 77 4.47 8.77 7.57
C ARG A 77 4.11 7.28 7.59
N ARG A 78 4.69 6.48 6.67
CA ARG A 78 4.41 5.04 6.58
C ARG A 78 4.93 4.30 7.81
N TYR A 79 6.17 4.54 8.20
CA TYR A 79 6.75 3.90 9.39
C TYR A 79 5.98 4.23 10.67
N ALA A 80 5.55 5.48 10.85
CA ALA A 80 4.73 5.86 11.98
C ALA A 80 3.38 5.12 11.98
N LEU A 81 2.69 5.09 10.82
CA LEU A 81 1.41 4.38 10.70
C LEU A 81 1.57 2.88 10.95
N ASP A 82 2.55 2.23 10.34
CA ASP A 82 2.79 0.79 10.51
C ASP A 82 3.06 0.44 11.97
N ALA A 83 3.89 1.24 12.66
CA ALA A 83 4.19 1.06 14.09
C ALA A 83 2.93 1.21 14.96
N LEU A 84 2.13 2.23 14.70
CA LEU A 84 0.87 2.49 15.43
C LEU A 84 -0.16 1.38 15.21
N VAL A 85 -0.35 0.94 13.97
CA VAL A 85 -1.29 -0.14 13.61
C VAL A 85 -0.92 -1.45 14.30
N LEU A 86 0.35 -1.86 14.22
CA LEU A 86 0.81 -3.08 14.86
C LEU A 86 0.69 -3.01 16.38
N ALA A 87 1.10 -1.91 17.01
CA ALA A 87 0.94 -1.72 18.45
C ALA A 87 -0.54 -1.74 18.86
N GLY A 88 -1.40 -1.10 18.08
CA GLY A 88 -2.85 -1.13 18.28
C GLY A 88 -3.45 -2.53 18.24
N CYS A 89 -3.00 -3.36 17.29
CA CYS A 89 -3.41 -4.76 17.20
C CYS A 89 -2.92 -5.59 18.40
N PHE A 90 -1.67 -5.41 18.83
CA PHE A 90 -1.13 -6.13 19.99
C PHE A 90 -1.85 -5.75 21.29
N GLU A 91 -2.12 -4.47 21.53
CA GLU A 91 -2.80 -4.04 22.77
C GLU A 91 -4.31 -4.31 22.75
N GLY A 92 -4.99 -4.06 21.65
CA GLY A 92 -6.42 -4.27 21.50
C GLY A 92 -7.31 -3.40 22.39
N ASN A 93 -6.80 -2.26 22.93
CA ASN A 93 -7.49 -1.39 23.85
C ASN A 93 -7.88 -0.02 23.28
N GLY A 94 -7.57 0.24 22.00
CA GLY A 94 -7.94 1.46 21.29
C GLY A 94 -7.04 2.68 21.55
N ARG A 95 -5.99 2.56 22.37
CA ARG A 95 -5.13 3.69 22.75
C ARG A 95 -4.49 4.42 21.55
N PHE A 96 -4.18 3.70 20.49
CA PHE A 96 -3.50 4.23 19.31
C PHE A 96 -4.46 4.71 18.21
N MET A 97 -5.77 4.58 18.41
CA MET A 97 -6.75 4.71 17.32
C MET A 97 -6.77 6.09 16.68
N ASP A 98 -6.75 7.16 17.47
CA ASP A 98 -6.78 8.53 16.95
C ASP A 98 -5.53 8.82 16.11
N ASP A 99 -4.34 8.42 16.59
CA ASP A 99 -3.07 8.58 15.85
C ASP A 99 -3.03 7.72 14.58
N ILE A 100 -3.64 6.52 14.60
CA ILE A 100 -3.80 5.67 13.40
C ILE A 100 -4.68 6.36 12.37
N LEU A 101 -5.81 6.90 12.78
CA LEU A 101 -6.71 7.63 11.89
C LEU A 101 -6.04 8.87 11.28
N ASP A 102 -5.33 9.64 12.11
CA ASP A 102 -4.55 10.79 11.63
C ASP A 102 -3.52 10.37 10.57
N GLY A 103 -2.82 9.25 10.79
CA GLY A 103 -1.86 8.70 9.84
C GLY A 103 -2.49 8.25 8.53
N ILE A 104 -3.61 7.52 8.60
CA ILE A 104 -4.36 7.04 7.43
C ILE A 104 -4.82 8.22 6.58
N TYR A 105 -5.51 9.19 7.19
CA TYR A 105 -6.02 10.35 6.46
C TYR A 105 -4.90 11.24 5.94
N CYS A 106 -3.80 11.41 6.70
CA CYS A 106 -2.63 12.12 6.23
C CYS A 106 -2.02 11.52 4.96
N ILE A 107 -1.99 10.17 4.84
CA ILE A 107 -1.50 9.48 3.64
C ILE A 107 -2.54 9.55 2.51
N MET A 108 -3.83 9.41 2.80
CA MET A 108 -4.89 9.51 1.78
C MET A 108 -4.99 10.89 1.15
N GLU A 109 -4.67 11.95 1.89
CA GLU A 109 -4.67 13.35 1.40
C GLU A 109 -3.44 13.73 0.59
N GLU A 110 -2.40 12.89 0.52
CA GLU A 110 -1.24 13.18 -0.33
C GLU A 110 -1.65 13.38 -1.80
N SER A 111 -0.96 14.28 -2.47
CA SER A 111 -1.18 14.54 -3.90
C SER A 111 -0.94 13.29 -4.76
N THR A 112 -0.01 12.47 -4.36
CA THR A 112 0.36 11.21 -4.99
C THR A 112 1.06 10.32 -3.97
N TRP A 113 1.01 9.00 -4.17
CA TRP A 113 1.81 8.06 -3.42
C TRP A 113 3.14 7.72 -4.09
N CYS A 114 3.29 8.13 -5.37
CA CYS A 114 4.51 7.98 -6.13
C CYS A 114 5.53 9.06 -5.74
N VAL A 115 6.77 8.67 -5.52
CA VAL A 115 7.85 9.62 -5.18
C VAL A 115 8.29 10.44 -6.42
N PRO A 116 8.87 11.63 -6.23
CA PRO A 116 9.21 12.54 -7.32
C PRO A 116 10.08 11.95 -8.42
N ALA A 117 11.02 11.06 -8.04
CA ALA A 117 11.96 10.45 -8.96
C ALA A 117 11.36 9.33 -9.85
N HIS A 118 10.11 8.94 -9.64
CA HIS A 118 9.49 7.77 -10.28
C HIS A 118 8.20 8.08 -11.02
N ASN A 119 7.83 9.33 -11.18
CA ASN A 119 6.49 9.76 -11.58
C ASN A 119 6.20 9.71 -13.09
N THR A 120 6.78 8.74 -13.82
CA THR A 120 6.53 8.52 -15.24
C THR A 120 6.15 7.06 -15.54
N TYR A 121 5.35 6.85 -16.59
CA TYR A 121 4.96 5.51 -17.04
C TYR A 121 6.05 4.79 -17.83
N ILE A 122 6.91 5.57 -18.48
CA ILE A 122 7.96 5.10 -19.38
C ILE A 122 9.29 5.23 -18.66
N ARG A 123 10.02 4.14 -18.62
CA ARG A 123 11.35 4.11 -18.01
C ARG A 123 12.28 5.14 -18.64
N ASP A 124 13.12 5.74 -17.80
CA ASP A 124 14.18 6.68 -18.20
C ASP A 124 13.70 7.93 -18.97
N THR A 125 12.44 8.34 -18.74
CA THR A 125 11.92 9.61 -19.26
C THR A 125 12.03 10.73 -18.22
N PRO A 126 12.08 12.01 -18.62
CA PRO A 126 12.12 13.14 -17.70
C PRO A 126 10.91 13.14 -16.76
N GLN A 127 11.17 13.32 -15.46
CA GLN A 127 10.15 13.36 -14.44
C GLN A 127 9.33 14.66 -14.51
N SER A 128 8.04 14.57 -14.24
CA SER A 128 7.19 15.75 -14.11
C SER A 128 7.54 16.53 -12.83
N PRO A 129 7.59 17.88 -12.88
CA PRO A 129 7.87 18.68 -11.68
C PRO A 129 6.75 18.65 -10.64
N ILE A 130 5.55 18.21 -11.01
CA ILE A 130 4.40 18.05 -10.12
C ILE A 130 3.69 16.72 -10.44
N PRO A 131 2.97 16.10 -9.48
CA PRO A 131 2.19 14.91 -9.78
C PRO A 131 1.00 15.22 -10.69
N ASP A 132 0.65 14.26 -11.55
CA ASP A 132 -0.58 14.30 -12.34
C ASP A 132 -1.67 13.50 -11.63
N TYR A 133 -2.68 14.18 -11.09
CA TYR A 133 -3.81 13.56 -10.41
C TYR A 133 -4.67 12.68 -11.32
N SER A 134 -4.74 13.04 -12.60
CA SER A 134 -5.55 12.30 -13.59
C SER A 134 -4.88 10.99 -14.04
N ASN A 135 -3.59 10.87 -13.80
CA ASN A 135 -2.76 9.75 -14.22
C ASN A 135 -1.89 9.21 -13.07
N PRO A 136 -2.45 8.53 -12.08
CA PRO A 136 -1.69 7.94 -10.99
C PRO A 136 -0.64 6.96 -11.51
N VAL A 137 0.60 7.09 -11.04
CA VAL A 137 1.70 6.18 -11.34
C VAL A 137 1.88 5.24 -10.16
N ILE A 138 2.00 3.94 -10.44
CA ILE A 138 2.34 2.94 -9.43
C ILE A 138 3.84 2.66 -9.54
N ASP A 139 4.60 3.24 -8.63
CA ASP A 139 6.00 2.92 -8.37
C ASP A 139 6.11 1.99 -7.15
N LEU A 140 7.33 1.70 -6.69
CA LEU A 140 7.60 0.90 -5.49
C LEU A 140 6.78 1.40 -4.28
N PHE A 141 6.82 2.70 -4.04
CA PHE A 141 6.29 3.31 -2.83
C PHE A 141 4.79 3.61 -2.90
N ALA A 142 4.25 3.79 -4.10
CA ALA A 142 2.80 3.80 -4.30
C ALA A 142 2.21 2.40 -4.04
N GLY A 143 2.88 1.36 -4.50
CA GLY A 143 2.51 -0.03 -4.20
C GLY A 143 2.53 -0.30 -2.70
N GLU A 144 3.62 0.05 -1.99
CA GLU A 144 3.72 -0.08 -0.53
C GLU A 144 2.64 0.72 0.20
N SER A 145 2.43 1.99 -0.17
CA SER A 145 1.38 2.82 0.44
C SER A 145 0.00 2.19 0.31
N GLY A 146 -0.28 1.59 -0.87
CA GLY A 146 -1.51 0.85 -1.08
C GLY A 146 -1.62 -0.38 -0.17
N ALA A 147 -0.55 -1.15 -0.02
CA ALA A 147 -0.51 -2.31 0.87
C ALA A 147 -0.64 -1.92 2.35
N THR A 148 0.08 -0.88 2.80
CA THR A 148 -0.01 -0.36 4.18
C THR A 148 -1.45 0.05 4.53
N LEU A 149 -2.11 0.85 3.69
CA LEU A 149 -3.50 1.27 3.94
C LEU A 149 -4.48 0.09 3.88
N ALA A 150 -4.28 -0.82 2.93
CA ALA A 150 -5.12 -2.01 2.80
C ALA A 150 -4.99 -2.95 3.99
N LEU A 151 -3.78 -3.14 4.52
CA LEU A 151 -3.54 -3.95 5.71
C LEU A 151 -4.03 -3.27 6.98
N ALA A 152 -3.83 -1.96 7.12
CA ALA A 152 -4.36 -1.21 8.26
C ALA A 152 -5.89 -1.36 8.33
N GLU A 153 -6.58 -1.22 7.20
CA GLU A 153 -8.03 -1.41 7.13
C GLU A 153 -8.43 -2.86 7.41
N TYR A 154 -7.75 -3.85 6.82
CA TYR A 154 -8.02 -5.25 7.04
C TYR A 154 -7.89 -5.65 8.52
N LEU A 155 -6.81 -5.22 9.17
CA LEU A 155 -6.52 -5.54 10.55
C LEU A 155 -7.48 -4.83 11.53
N LEU A 156 -7.86 -3.60 11.24
CA LEU A 156 -8.59 -2.72 12.16
C LEU A 156 -10.06 -2.50 11.77
N ARG A 157 -10.56 -3.14 10.71
CA ARG A 157 -11.96 -2.99 10.26
C ARG A 157 -12.98 -3.11 11.39
N PRO A 158 -12.89 -4.11 12.32
CA PRO A 158 -13.84 -4.21 13.41
C PRO A 158 -13.87 -2.97 14.32
N GLU A 159 -12.76 -2.28 14.47
CA GLU A 159 -12.70 -1.04 15.25
C GLU A 159 -13.17 0.19 14.43
N PHE A 160 -12.82 0.23 13.15
CA PHE A 160 -13.27 1.31 12.25
C PHE A 160 -14.80 1.32 12.12
N GLU A 161 -15.45 0.17 12.02
CA GLU A 161 -16.90 0.05 11.96
C GLU A 161 -17.62 0.62 13.19
N LYS A 162 -16.98 0.51 14.38
CA LYS A 162 -17.50 1.11 15.63
C LYS A 162 -17.44 2.63 15.62
N ILE A 163 -16.47 3.21 14.93
CA ILE A 163 -16.26 4.67 14.85
C ILE A 163 -17.10 5.23 13.69
N SER A 164 -16.86 4.75 12.48
CA SER A 164 -17.58 5.16 11.28
C SER A 164 -17.32 4.21 10.11
N PRO A 165 -18.35 3.76 9.38
CA PRO A 165 -18.18 2.97 8.16
C PRO A 165 -17.53 3.77 7.03
N PHE A 166 -17.41 5.09 7.18
CA PHE A 166 -16.77 5.94 6.18
C PHE A 166 -15.25 5.72 6.12
N ILE A 167 -14.61 5.30 7.21
CA ILE A 167 -13.17 5.06 7.25
C ILE A 167 -12.78 4.00 6.21
N SER A 168 -13.37 2.80 6.29
CA SER A 168 -13.11 1.72 5.33
C SER A 168 -13.49 2.13 3.91
N ARG A 169 -14.64 2.79 3.72
CA ARG A 169 -15.09 3.26 2.40
C ARG A 169 -14.12 4.26 1.76
N ASP A 170 -13.57 5.19 2.53
CA ASP A 170 -12.65 6.22 2.01
C ASP A 170 -11.29 5.60 1.66
N ILE A 171 -10.79 4.64 2.47
CA ILE A 171 -9.59 3.85 2.15
C ILE A 171 -9.81 3.07 0.85
N ASP A 172 -10.91 2.34 0.73
CA ASP A 172 -11.23 1.55 -0.47
C ASP A 172 -11.36 2.43 -1.72
N PHE A 173 -11.97 3.61 -1.60
CA PHE A 173 -12.06 4.59 -2.67
C PHE A 173 -10.66 5.02 -3.16
N ARG A 174 -9.75 5.35 -2.24
CA ARG A 174 -8.38 5.74 -2.60
C ARG A 174 -7.57 4.59 -3.18
N LEU A 175 -7.73 3.37 -2.66
CA LEU A 175 -7.09 2.18 -3.24
C LEU A 175 -7.57 1.91 -4.67
N ARG A 176 -8.88 2.02 -4.93
CA ARG A 176 -9.40 1.88 -6.30
C ARG A 176 -8.84 2.93 -7.23
N GLU A 177 -8.86 4.19 -6.82
CA GLU A 177 -8.42 5.33 -7.64
C GLU A 177 -6.92 5.25 -7.98
N ARG A 178 -6.08 4.91 -7.00
CA ARG A 178 -4.62 5.04 -7.13
C ARG A 178 -3.88 3.75 -7.45
N ILE A 179 -4.46 2.60 -7.14
CA ILE A 179 -3.83 1.29 -7.30
C ILE A 179 -4.61 0.41 -8.27
N PHE A 180 -5.87 0.06 -7.97
CA PHE A 180 -6.55 -1.00 -8.71
C PHE A 180 -6.93 -0.58 -10.12
N ILE A 181 -7.55 0.59 -10.30
CA ILE A 181 -7.91 1.10 -11.64
C ILE A 181 -6.66 1.30 -12.52
N PRO A 182 -5.58 1.97 -12.07
CA PRO A 182 -4.36 2.08 -12.85
C PRO A 182 -3.74 0.72 -13.17
N TYR A 183 -3.67 -0.20 -12.20
CA TYR A 183 -3.09 -1.52 -12.42
C TYR A 183 -3.86 -2.35 -13.45
N LEU A 184 -5.19 -2.33 -13.38
CA LEU A 184 -6.06 -3.08 -14.30
C LEU A 184 -5.99 -2.52 -15.73
N ASN A 185 -5.99 -1.18 -15.87
CA ASN A 185 -6.21 -0.52 -17.16
C ASN A 185 -4.94 -0.09 -17.89
N ARG A 186 -3.76 -0.18 -17.23
CA ARG A 186 -2.50 0.32 -17.78
C ARG A 186 -1.43 -0.75 -17.78
N HIS A 187 -0.44 -0.52 -18.63
CA HIS A 187 0.80 -1.28 -18.63
C HIS A 187 1.93 -0.36 -18.16
N PHE A 188 2.52 -0.69 -17.01
CA PHE A 188 3.71 -0.03 -16.51
C PHE A 188 4.95 -0.78 -17.00
N TRP A 189 6.06 -0.08 -17.23
CA TRP A 189 7.29 -0.69 -17.74
C TRP A 189 7.77 -1.87 -16.88
N TRP A 190 7.63 -1.78 -15.56
CA TRP A 190 8.02 -2.83 -14.62
C TRP A 190 7.14 -4.09 -14.69
N MET A 191 6.03 -4.07 -15.38
CA MET A 191 5.21 -5.27 -15.64
C MET A 191 5.86 -6.23 -16.63
N GLY A 192 6.83 -5.75 -17.42
CA GLY A 192 7.53 -6.53 -18.43
C GLY A 192 6.73 -6.78 -19.69
N ASP A 193 7.43 -7.00 -20.79
CA ASP A 193 6.86 -7.35 -22.10
C ASP A 193 7.67 -8.45 -22.84
N GLY A 194 8.64 -9.05 -22.15
CA GLY A 194 9.53 -10.09 -22.67
C GLY A 194 10.65 -9.59 -23.58
N LYS A 195 10.88 -8.27 -23.68
CA LYS A 195 11.96 -7.69 -24.49
C LYS A 195 13.18 -7.27 -23.65
N GLU A 196 12.96 -6.94 -22.40
CA GLU A 196 14.00 -6.47 -21.48
C GLU A 196 13.97 -7.29 -20.20
N GLN A 197 15.13 -7.51 -19.61
CA GLN A 197 15.22 -8.13 -18.30
C GLN A 197 14.59 -7.22 -17.24
N MET A 198 13.69 -7.79 -16.46
CA MET A 198 13.03 -7.09 -15.36
C MET A 198 13.93 -7.05 -14.13
N ASN A 199 13.63 -6.14 -13.21
CA ASN A 199 14.34 -5.98 -11.95
C ASN A 199 13.40 -6.13 -10.76
N ASN A 200 13.87 -5.85 -9.55
CA ASN A 200 13.13 -5.99 -8.30
C ASN A 200 11.82 -5.19 -8.24
N TRP A 201 11.65 -4.16 -9.06
CA TRP A 201 10.38 -3.41 -9.12
C TRP A 201 9.20 -4.33 -9.45
N THR A 202 9.40 -5.24 -10.38
CA THR A 202 8.36 -6.18 -10.83
C THR A 202 7.77 -6.95 -9.66
N VAL A 203 8.61 -7.65 -8.90
CA VAL A 203 8.13 -8.52 -7.81
C VAL A 203 7.67 -7.70 -6.60
N TRP A 204 8.36 -6.60 -6.30
CA TRP A 204 8.03 -5.72 -5.18
C TRP A 204 6.65 -5.09 -5.35
N ILE A 205 6.39 -4.43 -6.50
CA ILE A 205 5.11 -3.76 -6.74
C ILE A 205 4.00 -4.80 -6.88
N THR A 206 4.25 -5.88 -7.62
CA THR A 206 3.26 -6.95 -7.83
C THR A 206 2.79 -7.56 -6.51
N GLN A 207 3.71 -7.88 -5.60
CA GLN A 207 3.37 -8.39 -4.26
C GLN A 207 2.46 -7.41 -3.51
N ASN A 208 2.83 -6.12 -3.46
CA ASN A 208 2.07 -5.11 -2.72
C ASN A 208 0.67 -4.89 -3.31
N VAL A 209 0.54 -4.87 -4.64
CA VAL A 209 -0.76 -4.75 -5.30
C VAL A 209 -1.63 -5.98 -5.02
N MET A 210 -1.07 -7.19 -5.07
CA MET A 210 -1.81 -8.42 -4.76
C MET A 210 -2.28 -8.43 -3.30
N LEU A 211 -1.40 -8.06 -2.36
CA LEU A 211 -1.73 -7.98 -0.95
C LEU A 211 -2.87 -6.99 -0.70
N ALA A 212 -2.78 -5.80 -1.30
CA ALA A 212 -3.84 -4.81 -1.22
C ALA A 212 -5.16 -5.33 -1.83
N ALA A 213 -5.12 -5.97 -3.00
CA ALA A 213 -6.32 -6.43 -3.70
C ALA A 213 -7.03 -7.60 -2.98
N PHE A 214 -6.26 -8.58 -2.52
CA PHE A 214 -6.83 -9.81 -1.98
C PHE A 214 -7.35 -9.66 -0.54
N THR A 215 -6.97 -8.61 0.16
CA THR A 215 -7.56 -8.23 1.45
C THR A 215 -8.85 -7.42 1.32
N ARG A 216 -9.28 -7.05 0.11
CA ARG A 216 -10.54 -6.32 -0.10
C ARG A 216 -11.73 -7.27 -0.23
N PRO A 217 -12.91 -6.89 0.30
CA PRO A 217 -14.13 -7.64 0.06
C PRO A 217 -14.57 -7.56 -1.42
N ASP A 218 -15.34 -8.56 -1.87
CA ASP A 218 -15.81 -8.63 -3.26
C ASP A 218 -16.73 -7.47 -3.65
N SER A 219 -17.31 -6.78 -2.68
CA SER A 219 -18.10 -5.55 -2.90
C SER A 219 -17.23 -4.34 -3.29
N VAL A 220 -15.93 -4.37 -2.98
CA VAL A 220 -14.96 -3.31 -3.29
C VAL A 220 -14.18 -3.64 -4.57
N LEU A 221 -13.72 -4.87 -4.68
CA LEU A 221 -12.97 -5.37 -5.82
C LEU A 221 -13.51 -6.76 -6.18
N SER A 222 -14.17 -6.87 -7.34
CA SER A 222 -14.87 -8.10 -7.73
C SER A 222 -13.91 -9.28 -7.94
N ARG A 223 -14.44 -10.50 -7.92
CA ARG A 223 -13.63 -11.71 -8.15
C ARG A 223 -12.99 -11.72 -9.55
N GLU A 224 -13.68 -11.16 -10.53
CA GLU A 224 -13.17 -10.99 -11.88
C GLU A 224 -11.98 -10.01 -11.90
N GLU A 225 -12.10 -8.87 -11.21
CA GLU A 225 -11.01 -7.91 -11.08
C GLU A 225 -9.81 -8.53 -10.34
N LYS A 226 -10.03 -9.28 -9.26
CA LYS A 226 -8.98 -10.01 -8.53
C LYS A 226 -8.31 -11.08 -9.39
N SER A 227 -9.08 -11.83 -10.20
CA SER A 227 -8.56 -12.81 -11.16
C SER A 227 -7.72 -12.12 -12.25
N CYS A 228 -8.16 -10.97 -12.75
CA CYS A 228 -7.40 -10.14 -13.67
C CYS A 228 -6.06 -9.67 -13.09
N ILE A 229 -6.08 -9.19 -11.82
CA ILE A 229 -4.87 -8.78 -11.11
C ILE A 229 -3.92 -9.97 -10.96
N LEU A 230 -4.43 -11.12 -10.54
CA LEU A 230 -3.63 -12.34 -10.39
C LEU A 230 -2.99 -12.78 -11.72
N ALA A 231 -3.73 -12.75 -12.83
CA ALA A 231 -3.22 -13.12 -14.15
C ALA A 231 -2.13 -12.15 -14.64
N LYS A 232 -2.32 -10.82 -14.44
CA LYS A 232 -1.29 -9.82 -14.76
C LYS A 232 -0.06 -10.00 -13.89
N ALA A 233 -0.24 -10.25 -12.60
CA ALA A 233 0.83 -10.49 -11.64
C ALA A 233 1.67 -11.72 -12.04
N ALA A 234 1.01 -12.83 -12.33
CA ALA A 234 1.67 -14.07 -12.76
C ALA A 234 2.52 -13.87 -14.02
N ARG A 235 1.99 -13.14 -15.01
CA ARG A 235 2.72 -12.81 -16.24
C ARG A 235 3.93 -11.92 -15.96
N SER A 236 3.78 -10.91 -15.12
CA SER A 236 4.89 -10.02 -14.74
C SER A 236 6.00 -10.77 -14.02
N VAL A 237 5.64 -11.72 -13.15
CA VAL A 237 6.63 -12.57 -12.46
C VAL A 237 7.33 -13.53 -13.44
N ASP A 238 6.63 -14.06 -14.43
CA ASP A 238 7.27 -14.87 -15.48
C ASP A 238 8.34 -14.06 -16.22
N TYR A 239 8.06 -12.83 -16.65
CA TYR A 239 9.06 -11.94 -17.26
C TYR A 239 10.24 -11.56 -16.35
N PHE A 240 10.04 -11.59 -15.03
CA PHE A 240 11.13 -11.36 -14.08
C PHE A 240 12.03 -12.59 -13.93
N LEU A 241 11.50 -13.81 -14.12
CA LEU A 241 12.22 -15.07 -13.98
C LEU A 241 12.96 -15.49 -15.25
N GLU A 242 12.60 -14.94 -16.43
CA GLU A 242 13.29 -15.14 -17.72
C GLU A 242 14.56 -14.28 -17.81
#